data_5a9f91514846ef43b2f2b4021ae91453
#
_entry.id   5a9f91514846ef43b2f2b4021ae91453
#
_cell.length_a   1.000
_cell.length_b   1.000
_cell.length_c   1.000
_cell.angle_alpha   90.00
_cell.angle_beta   90.00
_cell.angle_gamma   90.00
#
_symmetry.space_group_name_H-M   'P 1'
#
loop_
_entity.id
_entity.type
_entity.pdbx_description
1 polymer ?
#
loop_
_entity_poly.entity_id
_entity_poly.type
_entity_poly.pdbx_seq_one_letter_code
_entity_poly.pdbx_strand_id
1 'polypeptide(L)' 'MIYLLEDDDSIRDFVIYTLNSQGMEARGFPLPSLFWQAVGEQMPALVLLDIMLPEEDG' A
#
# COMPACT_ATOMS: atom_id res chain seq x y z
N MET A 1 2.72 11.13 3.71
CA MET A 1 2.68 10.04 2.71
C MET A 1 2.12 8.78 3.33
N ILE A 2 1.17 8.16 2.66
CA ILE A 2 0.57 6.92 3.11
C ILE A 2 1.04 5.81 2.19
N TYR A 3 1.47 4.68 2.74
CA TYR A 3 1.88 3.53 1.95
C TYR A 3 0.80 2.45 2.09
N LEU A 4 0.47 1.82 0.96
CA LEU A 4 -0.51 0.75 0.93
C LEU A 4 0.14 -0.51 0.37
N LEU A 5 0.04 -1.61 1.09
CA LEU A 5 0.50 -2.90 0.60
C LEU A 5 -0.73 -3.71 0.21
N GLU A 6 -0.89 -3.93 -1.07
CA GLU A 6 -2.06 -4.60 -1.62
C GLU A 6 -1.67 -5.29 -2.92
N ASP A 7 -1.87 -6.60 -3.02
CA ASP A 7 -1.44 -7.34 -4.20
C ASP A 7 -2.43 -7.27 -5.35
N ASP A 8 -3.67 -6.89 -5.11
CA ASP A 8 -4.66 -6.78 -6.18
C ASP A 8 -4.54 -5.42 -6.84
N ASP A 9 -4.24 -5.41 -8.14
CA ASP A 9 -4.00 -4.16 -8.86
C ASP A 9 -5.22 -3.25 -8.85
N SER A 10 -6.39 -3.80 -9.06
CA SER A 10 -7.60 -2.98 -9.14
C SER A 10 -7.93 -2.35 -7.80
N ILE A 11 -7.82 -3.13 -6.73
CA ILE A 11 -8.10 -2.63 -5.39
C ILE A 11 -7.06 -1.59 -5.01
N ARG A 12 -5.80 -1.87 -5.29
CA ARG A 12 -4.72 -0.94 -4.97
C ARG A 12 -4.94 0.39 -5.67
N ASP A 13 -5.24 0.34 -6.97
CA ASP A 13 -5.45 1.57 -7.73
C ASP A 13 -6.65 2.35 -7.21
N PHE A 14 -7.72 1.65 -6.85
CA PHE A 14 -8.92 2.31 -6.35
C PHE A 14 -8.63 3.01 -5.02
N VAL A 15 -7.93 2.36 -4.12
CA VAL A 15 -7.65 2.95 -2.82
C VAL A 15 -6.71 4.16 -2.98
N ILE A 16 -5.68 4.02 -3.82
CA ILE A 16 -4.75 5.13 -4.04
C ILE A 16 -5.49 6.30 -4.66
N TYR A 17 -6.35 6.04 -5.64
CA TYR A 17 -7.11 7.11 -6.27
C TYR A 17 -7.99 7.82 -5.23
N THR A 18 -8.65 7.04 -4.38
CA THR A 18 -9.53 7.61 -3.38
C THR A 18 -8.76 8.48 -2.39
N LEU A 19 -7.62 7.99 -1.94
CA LEU A 19 -6.80 8.76 -0.99
C LEU A 19 -6.30 10.05 -1.62
N ASN A 20 -5.83 9.97 -2.86
CA ASN A 20 -5.33 11.16 -3.53
C ASN A 20 -6.46 12.17 -3.76
N SER A 21 -7.67 11.70 -4.04
CA SER A 21 -8.79 12.60 -4.27
C SER A 21 -9.21 13.32 -2.98
N GLN A 22 -8.82 12.78 -1.82
CA GLN A 22 -9.09 13.42 -0.54
C GLN A 22 -7.94 14.35 -0.13
N GLY A 23 -6.97 14.55 -1.01
CA GLY A 23 -5.85 15.41 -0.69
C GLY A 23 -4.72 14.73 0.04
N MET A 24 -4.75 13.39 0.13
CA MET A 24 -3.71 12.65 0.84
C MET A 24 -2.78 11.99 -0.18
N GLU A 25 -1.48 12.19 -0.01
CA GLU A 25 -0.52 11.53 -0.86
C GLU A 25 -0.40 10.08 -0.47
N ALA A 26 -0.50 9.19 -1.44
CA ALA A 26 -0.43 7.76 -1.16
C ALA A 26 0.31 7.03 -2.28
N ARG A 27 1.00 5.95 -1.91
CA ARG A 27 1.68 5.09 -2.86
C ARG A 27 1.32 3.65 -2.55
N GLY A 28 1.15 2.84 -3.59
CA GLY A 28 0.77 1.46 -3.43
C GLY A 28 1.86 0.52 -3.87
N PHE A 29 1.98 -0.63 -3.20
CA PHE A 29 3.00 -1.63 -3.50
C PHE A 29 2.34 -3.00 -3.59
N PRO A 30 2.64 -3.76 -4.65
CA PRO A 30 2.05 -5.08 -4.81
C PRO A 30 2.75 -6.17 -4.02
N LEU A 31 4.00 -5.92 -3.62
CA LEU A 31 4.81 -6.92 -2.94
C LEU A 31 5.46 -6.35 -1.70
N PRO A 32 5.60 -7.17 -0.66
CA PRO A 32 6.27 -6.70 0.56
C PRO A 32 7.69 -6.19 0.32
N SER A 33 8.43 -6.82 -0.59
CA SER A 33 9.81 -6.41 -0.84
C SER A 33 9.88 -4.98 -1.35
N LEU A 34 8.95 -4.60 -2.23
CA LEU A 34 8.92 -3.25 -2.76
C LEU A 34 8.50 -2.27 -1.68
N PHE A 35 7.55 -2.69 -0.83
CA PHE A 35 7.10 -1.87 0.28
C PHE A 35 8.26 -1.57 1.24
N TRP A 36 9.00 -2.59 1.63
CA TRP A 36 10.11 -2.39 2.56
C TRP A 36 11.22 -1.55 1.96
N GLN A 37 11.45 -1.69 0.65
CA GLN A 37 12.45 -0.87 -0.02
C GLN A 37 12.06 0.60 0.06
N ALA A 38 10.78 0.90 -0.17
CA ALA A 38 10.30 2.27 -0.11
C ALA A 38 10.38 2.83 1.31
N VAL A 39 10.09 2.01 2.32
CA VAL A 39 10.18 2.44 3.71
C VAL A 39 11.61 2.82 4.04
N GLY A 40 12.58 2.07 3.50
CA GLY A 40 13.97 2.38 3.74
C GLY A 40 14.40 3.70 3.13
N GLU A 41 13.71 4.12 2.06
CA GLU A 41 14.04 5.39 1.41
C GLU A 41 13.30 6.56 2.05
N GLN A 42 12.06 6.34 2.43
CA GLN A 42 11.27 7.38 3.04
C GLN A 42 10.19 6.74 3.93
N MET A 43 10.25 7.04 5.20
CA MET A 43 9.29 6.49 6.15
C MET A 43 7.93 7.13 5.95
N PRO A 44 6.87 6.34 5.82
CA PRO A 44 5.53 6.90 5.66
C PRO A 44 4.96 7.33 7.00
N ALA A 45 3.96 8.19 6.95
CA ALA A 45 3.24 8.58 8.16
C ALA A 45 2.23 7.52 8.57
N LEU A 46 1.74 6.74 7.60
CA LEU A 46 0.74 5.73 7.87
C LEU A 46 0.90 4.60 6.88
N VAL A 47 0.68 3.37 7.34
CA VAL A 47 0.74 2.19 6.49
C VAL A 47 -0.61 1.49 6.54
N LEU A 48 -1.15 1.17 5.37
CA LEU A 48 -2.37 0.39 5.26
C LEU A 48 -1.99 -0.99 4.72
N LEU A 49 -2.39 -2.02 5.42
CA LEU A 49 -2.10 -3.40 5.01
C LEU A 49 -3.40 -4.07 4.63
N ASP A 50 -3.33 -4.87 3.56
CA ASP A 50 -4.49 -5.63 3.13
C ASP A 50 -4.61 -6.86 4.02
N ILE A 51 -5.60 -6.85 4.89
CA ILE A 51 -5.80 -7.98 5.79
C ILE A 51 -6.45 -9.16 5.09
N MET A 52 -6.77 -9.01 3.81
CA MET A 52 -7.33 -10.08 3.03
C MET A 52 -6.27 -10.76 2.17
N LEU A 53 -5.00 -10.54 2.45
CA LEU A 53 -3.96 -11.21 1.71
C LEU A 53 -4.12 -12.71 1.82
N PRO A 54 -3.79 -13.43 0.78
CA PRO A 54 -3.92 -14.88 0.82
C PRO A 54 -3.12 -15.40 1.98
N GLU A 55 -3.75 -16.33 2.74
CA GLU A 55 -3.14 -16.82 3.84
C GLU A 55 -2.22 -17.74 3.49
N GLU A 56 -1.21 -17.67 3.75
CA GLU A 56 -0.43 -18.65 3.48
C GLU A 56 -0.29 -19.33 4.54
N ASP A 57 -0.79 -19.40 5.28
CA ASP A 57 -0.83 -20.15 6.19
C ASP A 57 -0.59 -20.93 6.30
N GLY A 58 -0.50 -20.82 6.12
CA GLY A 58 -0.50 -21.64 6.22
C GLY A 58 -0.21 -21.79 6.83
#